data_322ef67ec43378a462e02463f681ae4c
#
_entry.id   322ef67ec43378a462e02463f681ae4c
#
_cell.length_a   1.000
_cell.length_b   1.000
_cell.length_c   1.000
_cell.angle_alpha   90.00
_cell.angle_beta   90.00
_cell.angle_gamma   90.00
#
_symmetry.space_group_name_H-M   'P 1'
#
loop_
_entity.id
_entity.type
_entity.pdbx_description
1 polymer ?
#
loop_
_entity_poly.entity_id
_entity_poly.type
_entity_poly.pdbx_seq_one_letter_code
_entity_poly.pdbx_strand_id
1 'polypeptide(L)'
;MLTLAGSPLFASSHQDAPLAILDPAANTTDVYAFVDQDDSGPKSLVVALGVYPFEEPGIGPNKFNFDDNVLYEIHVALGRDVAAGARDVELSV
;
A
#
# COMPACT_ATOMS: atom_id res chain seq x y z
N MET A 1 -36.01 17.06 6.40
CA MET A 1 -34.63 17.55 6.66
C MET A 1 -33.68 16.40 6.47
N LEU A 2 -32.95 16.41 5.37
CA LEU A 2 -32.02 15.33 5.02
C LEU A 2 -30.66 15.68 5.65
N THR A 3 -30.33 15.07 6.75
CA THR A 3 -28.99 15.17 7.31
C THR A 3 -28.07 14.19 6.54
N LEU A 4 -27.28 14.72 5.64
CA LEU A 4 -26.12 14.00 5.13
C LEU A 4 -25.11 13.91 6.29
N ALA A 5 -25.16 12.79 6.99
CA ALA A 5 -24.04 12.41 7.83
C ALA A 5 -22.91 11.97 6.90
N GLY A 6 -22.07 12.91 6.48
CA GLY A 6 -20.82 12.58 5.85
C GLY A 6 -19.99 11.77 6.83
N SER A 7 -19.72 10.49 6.52
CA SER A 7 -18.74 9.73 7.26
C SER A 7 -17.40 10.48 7.17
N PRO A 8 -16.74 10.78 8.29
CA PRO A 8 -15.43 11.39 8.22
C PRO A 8 -14.52 10.42 7.44
N LEU A 9 -14.07 10.88 6.28
CA LEU A 9 -13.01 10.20 5.56
C LEU A 9 -11.73 10.49 6.34
N PHE A 10 -11.36 9.57 7.20
CA PHE A 10 -10.04 9.60 7.79
C PHE A 10 -9.06 9.15 6.72
N ALA A 11 -8.28 10.09 6.21
CA ALA A 11 -7.08 9.72 5.51
C ALA A 11 -6.16 9.03 6.53
N SER A 12 -5.70 7.82 6.21
CA SER A 12 -4.73 7.15 7.07
C SER A 12 -3.45 7.98 7.15
N SER A 13 -3.01 8.25 8.36
CA SER A 13 -1.70 8.85 8.58
C SER A 13 -0.64 7.77 8.41
N HIS A 14 0.47 8.09 7.75
CA HIS A 14 1.59 7.15 7.59
C HIS A 14 2.30 6.82 8.91
N GLN A 15 1.90 7.45 10.01
CA GLN A 15 2.44 7.23 11.35
C GLN A 15 1.34 7.10 12.40
N ASP A 16 0.25 6.45 12.07
CA ASP A 16 -0.91 6.31 12.96
C ASP A 16 -0.85 5.10 13.90
N ALA A 17 0.03 4.15 13.62
CA ALA A 17 0.23 2.95 14.42
C ALA A 17 1.51 3.06 15.25
N PRO A 18 1.44 3.08 16.59
CA PRO A 18 2.62 3.30 17.45
C PRO A 18 3.74 2.29 17.25
N LEU A 19 3.41 1.03 16.96
CA LEU A 19 4.42 0.01 16.70
C LEU A 19 5.03 0.12 15.30
N ALA A 20 4.27 0.59 14.32
CA ALA A 20 4.77 0.78 12.96
C ALA A 20 5.80 1.93 12.87
N ILE A 21 5.66 2.96 13.71
CA ILE A 21 6.63 4.07 13.81
C ILE A 21 8.01 3.58 14.22
N LEU A 22 8.08 2.52 15.03
CA LEU A 22 9.34 1.94 15.50
C LEU A 22 10.03 1.06 14.46
N ASP A 23 9.33 0.72 13.38
CA ASP A 23 9.85 -0.12 12.30
C ASP A 23 9.53 0.51 10.93
N PRO A 24 10.30 1.51 10.51
CA PRO A 24 10.04 2.23 9.26
C PRO A 24 10.09 1.35 8.02
N ALA A 25 10.88 0.28 8.03
CA ALA A 25 10.97 -0.66 6.91
C ALA A 25 9.67 -1.45 6.70
N ALA A 26 8.93 -1.70 7.78
CA ALA A 26 7.63 -2.35 7.74
C ALA A 26 6.45 -1.35 7.64
N ASN A 27 6.71 -0.07 7.83
CA ASN A 27 5.68 0.94 7.79
C ASN A 27 5.31 1.31 6.36
N THR A 28 4.11 0.90 5.95
CA THR A 28 3.59 1.18 4.61
C THR A 28 3.14 2.62 4.46
N THR A 29 3.43 3.21 3.31
CA THR A 29 3.03 4.59 2.99
C THR A 29 1.82 4.60 2.07
N ASP A 30 2.00 4.16 0.84
CA ASP A 30 0.99 4.23 -0.20
C ASP A 30 0.90 2.94 -0.97
N VAL A 31 -0.30 2.64 -1.47
CA VAL A 31 -0.56 1.53 -2.38
C VAL A 31 -1.13 2.08 -3.67
N TYR A 32 -0.54 1.69 -4.78
CA TYR A 32 -1.00 2.05 -6.12
C TYR A 32 -1.36 0.79 -6.88
N ALA A 33 -2.47 0.82 -7.61
CA ALA A 33 -2.86 -0.24 -8.52
C ALA A 33 -3.42 0.37 -9.80
N PHE A 34 -2.90 -0.04 -10.93
CA PHE A 34 -3.37 0.41 -12.24
C PHE A 34 -3.11 -0.65 -13.30
N VAL A 35 -3.81 -0.51 -14.41
CA VAL A 35 -3.62 -1.38 -15.57
C VAL A 35 -2.72 -0.69 -16.57
N ASP A 36 -1.65 -1.37 -16.95
CA ASP A 36 -0.78 -0.97 -18.04
C ASP A 36 -1.08 -1.81 -19.28
N GLN A 37 -1.06 -1.16 -20.42
CA GLN A 37 -1.29 -1.79 -21.70
C GLN A 37 -0.47 -1.11 -22.80
N ASP A 38 0.43 -1.84 -23.39
CA ASP A 38 1.06 -1.44 -24.64
C ASP A 38 0.05 -1.48 -25.79
N ASP A 39 0.24 -0.64 -26.80
CA ASP A 39 -0.69 -0.47 -27.94
C ASP A 39 -1.04 -1.79 -28.68
N SER A 40 -0.24 -2.82 -28.51
CA SER A 40 -0.44 -4.14 -29.14
C SER A 40 -0.19 -5.32 -28.19
N GLY A 41 0.04 -5.06 -26.91
CA GLY A 41 0.40 -6.07 -25.90
C GLY A 41 -0.77 -6.48 -24.99
N PRO A 42 -0.56 -7.50 -24.16
CA PRO A 42 -1.51 -7.89 -23.13
C PRO A 42 -1.60 -6.81 -22.06
N LYS A 43 -2.78 -6.71 -21.43
CA LYS A 43 -2.97 -5.87 -20.24
C LYS A 43 -2.23 -6.49 -19.05
N SER A 44 -1.59 -5.64 -18.28
CA SER A 44 -0.90 -6.03 -17.04
C SER A 44 -1.43 -5.24 -15.87
N LEU A 45 -1.68 -5.90 -14.75
CA LEU A 45 -1.96 -5.22 -13.49
C LEU A 45 -0.62 -4.84 -12.84
N VAL A 46 -0.45 -3.56 -12.62
CA VAL A 46 0.71 -3.05 -11.89
C VAL A 46 0.27 -2.66 -10.48
N VAL A 47 0.95 -3.19 -9.49
CA VAL A 47 0.73 -2.84 -8.07
C VAL A 47 2.05 -2.36 -7.49
N ALA A 48 2.01 -1.25 -6.80
CA ALA A 48 3.17 -0.69 -6.11
C ALA A 48 2.84 -0.42 -4.65
N LEU A 49 3.76 -0.76 -3.78
CA LEU A 49 3.68 -0.54 -2.34
C LEU A 49 4.89 0.29 -1.91
N GLY A 50 4.65 1.41 -1.25
CA GLY A 50 5.67 2.22 -0.64
C GLY A 50 5.87 1.88 0.84
N VAL A 51 7.11 1.96 1.30
CA VAL A 51 7.49 1.85 2.72
C VAL A 51 8.44 2.99 3.07
N TYR A 52 8.81 3.16 4.32
CA TYR A 52 9.60 4.27 4.82
C TYR A 52 8.92 5.63 4.65
N PRO A 53 7.91 5.97 5.48
CA PRO A 53 7.25 7.27 5.38
C PRO A 53 8.21 8.42 5.70
N PHE A 54 7.95 9.55 5.04
CA PHE A 54 8.70 10.80 5.27
C PHE A 54 10.20 10.74 4.96
N GLU A 55 10.57 10.09 3.88
CA GLU A 55 11.92 10.19 3.34
C GLU A 55 12.17 11.61 2.83
N GLU A 56 13.00 12.35 3.54
CA GLU A 56 13.35 13.72 3.16
C GLU A 56 14.80 13.78 2.64
N PRO A 57 15.03 14.38 1.48
CA PRO A 57 16.38 14.55 0.94
C PRO A 57 17.30 15.37 1.84
N GLY A 58 16.71 16.25 2.67
CA GLY A 58 17.46 17.12 3.59
C GLY A 58 18.06 16.43 4.81
N ILE A 59 17.69 15.18 5.08
CA ILE A 59 18.22 14.43 6.23
C ILE A 59 19.68 13.99 6.01
N GLY A 60 20.16 14.02 4.76
CA GLY A 60 21.52 13.65 4.41
C GLY A 60 21.59 12.35 3.61
N PRO A 61 22.79 11.78 3.43
CA PRO A 61 22.98 10.57 2.63
C PRO A 61 22.46 9.32 3.37
N ASN A 62 21.16 9.15 3.38
CA ASN A 62 20.50 8.00 3.97
C ASN A 62 20.32 6.90 2.93
N LYS A 63 20.35 5.68 3.41
CA LYS A 63 20.10 4.49 2.60
C LYS A 63 18.89 3.77 3.18
N PHE A 64 17.85 3.67 2.38
CA PHE A 64 16.61 3.00 2.73
C PHE A 64 16.57 1.64 2.02
N ASN A 65 16.77 0.57 2.76
CA ASN A 65 16.73 -0.79 2.22
C ASN A 65 15.48 -1.50 2.70
N PHE A 66 14.97 -2.40 1.88
CA PHE A 66 14.03 -3.40 2.38
C PHE A 66 14.70 -4.26 3.46
N ASP A 67 13.92 -4.64 4.45
CA ASP A 67 14.39 -5.46 5.57
C ASP A 67 14.10 -6.95 5.28
N ASP A 68 15.14 -7.77 5.32
CA ASP A 68 15.04 -9.22 5.08
C ASP A 68 14.21 -9.95 6.15
N ASN A 69 13.95 -9.31 7.28
CA ASN A 69 13.11 -9.85 8.35
C ASN A 69 11.64 -9.41 8.23
N VAL A 70 11.31 -8.56 7.26
CA VAL A 70 9.95 -8.07 7.00
C VAL A 70 9.36 -8.80 5.80
N LEU A 71 8.21 -9.42 5.98
CA LEU A 71 7.46 -10.01 4.89
C LEU A 71 6.56 -8.94 4.26
N TYR A 72 6.82 -8.63 3.00
CA TYR A 72 6.00 -7.72 2.21
C TYR A 72 5.01 -8.53 1.37
N GLU A 73 3.72 -8.33 1.59
CA GLU A 73 2.66 -9.09 0.91
C GLU A 73 1.69 -8.16 0.19
N ILE A 74 1.28 -8.56 -0.99
CA ILE A 74 0.21 -7.93 -1.75
C ILE A 74 -0.91 -8.96 -1.93
N HIS A 75 -2.11 -8.63 -1.46
CA HIS A 75 -3.29 -9.48 -1.54
C HIS A 75 -4.25 -8.90 -2.57
N VAL A 76 -4.64 -9.71 -3.53
CA VAL A 76 -5.57 -9.33 -4.59
C VAL A 76 -6.84 -10.18 -4.47
N ALA A 77 -7.99 -9.52 -4.35
CA ALA A 77 -9.29 -10.17 -4.37
C ALA A 77 -10.02 -9.83 -5.67
N LEU A 78 -10.68 -10.81 -6.27
CA LEU A 78 -11.38 -10.69 -7.53
C LEU A 78 -12.84 -11.09 -7.42
N GLY A 79 -13.71 -10.39 -8.15
CA GLY A 79 -15.12 -10.74 -8.26
C GLY A 79 -15.85 -10.79 -6.90
N ARG A 80 -16.42 -11.94 -6.56
CA ARG A 80 -17.17 -12.14 -5.32
C ARG A 80 -16.33 -12.04 -4.06
N ASP A 81 -15.05 -12.38 -4.18
CA ASP A 81 -14.13 -12.44 -3.04
C ASP A 81 -13.82 -11.04 -2.49
N VAL A 82 -14.00 -9.99 -3.29
CA VAL A 82 -13.89 -8.59 -2.86
C VAL A 82 -14.85 -8.31 -1.69
N ALA A 83 -16.11 -8.69 -1.81
CA ALA A 83 -17.11 -8.47 -0.78
C ALA A 83 -16.91 -9.36 0.45
N ALA A 84 -16.36 -10.56 0.26
CA ALA A 84 -16.08 -11.51 1.34
C ALA A 84 -14.76 -11.23 2.06
N GLY A 85 -13.92 -10.30 1.53
CA GLY A 85 -12.57 -10.06 2.04
C GLY A 85 -11.60 -11.22 1.80
N ALA A 86 -11.98 -12.16 0.96
CA ALA A 86 -11.09 -13.25 0.56
C ALA A 86 -10.09 -12.77 -0.50
N ARG A 87 -8.97 -13.45 -0.61
CA ARG A 87 -7.93 -13.16 -1.58
C ARG A 87 -7.76 -14.31 -2.57
N ASP A 88 -7.67 -13.99 -3.84
CA ASP A 88 -7.44 -14.96 -4.90
C ASP A 88 -5.95 -15.11 -5.23
N VAL A 89 -5.20 -14.04 -5.07
CA VAL A 89 -3.76 -14.01 -5.35
C VAL A 89 -3.04 -13.38 -4.17
N GLU A 90 -1.99 -14.04 -3.76
CA GLU A 90 -1.05 -13.55 -2.74
C GLU A 90 0.35 -13.49 -3.35
N LEU A 91 0.97 -12.33 -3.26
CA LEU A 91 2.33 -12.10 -3.72
C LEU A 91 3.19 -11.72 -2.52
N SER A 92 4.25 -12.46 -2.30
CA SER A 92 5.21 -12.21 -1.22
C SER A 92 6.59 -11.92 -1.80
N VAL A 93 7.26 -10.99 -1.19
CA VAL A 93 8.62 -10.59 -1.55
C VAL A 93 9.57 -10.80 -0.39
#